data_06b4528ec256d211ad047046b76b936f
#
_entry.id   06b4528ec256d211ad047046b76b936f
#
_cell.length_a   1.000
_cell.length_b   1.000
_cell.length_c   1.000
_cell.angle_alpha   90.00
_cell.angle_beta   90.00
_cell.angle_gamma   90.00
#
_symmetry.space_group_name_H-M   'P 1'
#
loop_
_entity.id
_entity.type
_entity.pdbx_description
1 polymer ?
#
loop_
_entity_poly.entity_id
_entity_poly.type
_entity_poly.pdbx_seq_one_letter_code
_entity_poly.pdbx_strand_id
1 'polypeptide(L)'
;IFKNIIKALKQPIVFYYLADEDLGSKDSVFVSFFDEQKATLTSIAKLSSMTNAAVIPCINHYNLKTNKYETYIDKPLENFPSDDEKVDARQVNDRLEQLISRELNQYMWSLRLFQTRPKGLKYPYE
;
A
#
# COMPACT_ATOMS: atom_id res chain seq x y z
N ILE A 1 12.62 -11.80 -10.19
CA ILE A 1 12.52 -10.49 -9.49
C ILE A 1 12.29 -10.71 -7.99
N PHE A 2 11.24 -11.41 -7.54
CA PHE A 2 10.87 -11.60 -6.14
C PHE A 2 12.01 -12.22 -5.28
N LYS A 3 12.69 -13.27 -5.78
CA LYS A 3 13.84 -13.88 -5.10
C LYS A 3 14.99 -12.90 -4.84
N ASN A 4 15.24 -11.96 -5.76
CA ASN A 4 16.28 -10.96 -5.62
C ASN A 4 15.93 -9.93 -4.55
N ILE A 5 14.65 -9.54 -4.47
CA ILE A 5 14.14 -8.63 -3.41
C ILE A 5 14.30 -9.28 -2.04
N ILE A 6 13.90 -10.56 -1.89
CA ILE A 6 14.08 -11.31 -0.64
C ILE A 6 15.55 -11.36 -0.23
N LYS A 7 16.46 -11.66 -1.18
CA LYS A 7 17.89 -11.67 -0.90
C LYS A 7 18.42 -10.31 -0.47
N ALA A 8 17.97 -9.26 -1.12
CA ALA A 8 18.37 -7.89 -0.81
C ALA A 8 17.87 -7.45 0.58
N LEU A 9 16.60 -7.73 0.92
CA LEU A 9 16.00 -7.38 2.21
C LEU A 9 16.61 -8.11 3.43
N LYS A 10 17.46 -9.11 3.22
CA LYS A 10 18.28 -9.71 4.28
C LYS A 10 19.52 -8.87 4.61
N GLN A 11 19.77 -7.81 3.88
CA GLN A 11 20.81 -6.83 4.13
C GLN A 11 20.18 -5.55 4.73
N PRO A 12 20.95 -4.68 5.39
CA PRO A 12 20.44 -3.42 5.94
C PRO A 12 20.13 -2.41 4.83
N ILE A 13 19.06 -2.64 4.09
CA ILE A 13 18.58 -1.77 3.01
C ILE A 13 17.12 -1.36 3.22
N VAL A 14 16.73 -0.30 2.55
CA VAL A 14 15.33 0.10 2.41
C VAL A 14 14.84 -0.29 1.02
N PHE A 15 13.69 -0.94 0.96
CA PHE A 15 12.98 -1.25 -0.28
C PHE A 15 11.71 -0.40 -0.35
N TYR A 16 11.64 0.49 -1.35
CA TYR A 16 10.46 1.31 -1.58
C TYR A 16 9.43 0.53 -2.38
N TYR A 17 8.20 0.45 -1.85
CA TYR A 17 7.10 -0.32 -2.41
C TYR A 17 5.85 0.54 -2.59
N LEU A 18 5.27 0.55 -3.79
CA LEU A 18 4.00 1.23 -4.10
C LEU A 18 2.85 0.28 -3.77
N ALA A 19 2.23 0.45 -2.61
CA ALA A 19 1.20 -0.44 -2.10
C ALA A 19 -0.22 -0.08 -2.57
N ASP A 20 -0.38 1.08 -3.18
CA ASP A 20 -1.67 1.61 -3.63
C ASP A 20 -2.03 1.25 -5.08
N GLU A 21 -1.12 0.69 -5.87
CA GLU A 21 -1.41 0.27 -7.24
C GLU A 21 -2.40 -0.89 -7.31
N ASP A 22 -3.26 -0.86 -8.33
CA ASP A 22 -4.11 -2.00 -8.71
C ASP A 22 -3.46 -2.77 -9.86
N LEU A 23 -2.84 -3.90 -9.54
CA LEU A 23 -2.13 -4.77 -10.49
C LEU A 23 -2.95 -6.02 -10.87
N GLY A 24 -4.24 -6.00 -10.66
CA GLY A 24 -5.15 -7.10 -11.01
C GLY A 24 -5.48 -8.00 -9.82
N SER A 25 -6.27 -9.03 -10.09
CA SER A 25 -6.74 -9.97 -9.05
C SER A 25 -5.71 -11.01 -8.63
N LYS A 26 -4.66 -11.20 -9.43
CA LYS A 26 -3.60 -12.16 -9.10
C LYS A 26 -2.79 -11.67 -7.91
N ASP A 27 -2.60 -12.51 -6.91
CA ASP A 27 -1.88 -12.21 -5.66
C ASP A 27 -2.47 -11.00 -4.90
N SER A 28 -3.78 -10.75 -5.07
CA SER A 28 -4.52 -9.69 -4.41
C SER A 28 -5.72 -10.25 -3.65
N VAL A 29 -6.14 -9.52 -2.63
CA VAL A 29 -7.42 -9.73 -1.94
C VAL A 29 -8.26 -8.46 -2.05
N PHE A 30 -9.59 -8.63 -2.06
CA PHE A 30 -10.50 -7.48 -2.04
C PHE A 30 -10.75 -7.04 -0.60
N VAL A 31 -10.32 -5.84 -0.30
CA VAL A 31 -10.55 -5.16 0.98
C VAL A 31 -10.86 -3.69 0.73
N SER A 32 -11.47 -3.03 1.70
CA SER A 32 -11.85 -1.63 1.57
C SER A 32 -10.64 -0.71 1.42
N PHE A 33 -10.79 0.34 0.61
CA PHE A 33 -9.93 1.50 0.48
C PHE A 33 -10.82 2.71 0.19
N PHE A 34 -10.88 3.70 1.09
CA PHE A 34 -11.86 4.80 1.05
C PHE A 34 -13.30 4.30 0.80
N ASP A 35 -13.72 3.33 1.61
CA ASP A 35 -15.04 2.69 1.59
C ASP A 35 -15.39 1.88 0.31
N GLU A 36 -14.48 1.82 -0.68
CA GLU A 36 -14.63 1.03 -1.88
C GLU A 36 -13.79 -0.24 -1.87
N GLN A 37 -14.32 -1.33 -2.45
CA GLN A 37 -13.58 -2.59 -2.58
C GLN A 37 -12.44 -2.45 -3.60
N LYS A 38 -11.21 -2.64 -3.14
CA LYS A 38 -9.99 -2.54 -3.94
C LYS A 38 -9.25 -3.87 -3.96
N ALA A 39 -8.72 -4.24 -5.12
CA ALA A 39 -7.76 -5.34 -5.22
C ALA A 39 -6.43 -4.89 -4.62
N THR A 40 -6.13 -5.36 -3.42
CA THR A 40 -4.92 -5.01 -2.65
C THR A 40 -3.95 -6.17 -2.66
N LEU A 41 -2.71 -5.92 -3.07
CA LEU A 41 -1.66 -6.92 -3.17
C LEU A 41 -1.28 -7.48 -1.80
N THR A 42 -1.10 -8.80 -1.72
CA THR A 42 -0.64 -9.50 -0.50
C THR A 42 0.89 -9.65 -0.44
N SER A 43 1.58 -9.21 -1.48
CA SER A 43 3.05 -9.41 -1.61
C SER A 43 3.86 -8.67 -0.55
N ILE A 44 3.39 -7.54 -0.01
CA ILE A 44 4.10 -6.82 1.06
C ILE A 44 4.11 -7.64 2.37
N ALA A 45 3.00 -8.28 2.72
CA ALA A 45 2.91 -9.17 3.87
C ALA A 45 3.81 -10.41 3.68
N LYS A 46 3.79 -11.00 2.49
CA LYS A 46 4.67 -12.13 2.13
C LYS A 46 6.15 -11.76 2.21
N LEU A 47 6.54 -10.58 1.70
CA LEU A 47 7.91 -10.10 1.81
C LEU A 47 8.33 -9.90 3.27
N SER A 48 7.51 -9.24 4.07
CA SER A 48 7.75 -9.03 5.50
C SER A 48 7.91 -10.37 6.24
N SER A 49 7.01 -11.32 6.03
CA SER A 49 7.08 -12.66 6.63
C SER A 49 8.37 -13.41 6.28
N MET A 50 8.80 -13.36 5.01
CA MET A 50 9.97 -14.09 4.53
C MET A 50 11.31 -13.46 4.91
N THR A 51 11.32 -12.18 5.23
CA THR A 51 12.56 -11.42 5.45
C THR A 51 12.67 -10.84 6.85
N ASN A 52 11.58 -10.86 7.62
CA ASN A 52 11.44 -10.18 8.90
C ASN A 52 11.65 -8.64 8.78
N ALA A 53 11.43 -8.09 7.60
CA ALA A 53 11.54 -6.65 7.36
C ALA A 53 10.32 -5.92 7.93
N ALA A 54 10.56 -4.83 8.65
CA ALA A 54 9.50 -3.93 9.09
C ALA A 54 8.88 -3.22 7.89
N VAL A 55 7.56 -3.09 7.90
CA VAL A 55 6.79 -2.31 6.91
C VAL A 55 6.46 -0.95 7.51
N ILE A 56 6.98 0.10 6.88
CA ILE A 56 6.86 1.48 7.36
C ILE A 56 6.08 2.28 6.32
N PRO A 57 4.83 2.67 6.59
CA PRO A 57 4.06 3.51 5.70
C PRO A 57 4.67 4.91 5.58
N CYS A 58 4.71 5.45 4.36
CA CYS A 58 5.17 6.82 4.14
C CYS A 58 4.42 7.45 2.96
N ILE A 59 4.36 8.77 2.94
CA ILE A 59 3.80 9.55 1.84
C ILE A 59 4.60 10.84 1.64
N ASN A 60 4.77 11.22 0.39
CA ASN A 60 5.37 12.49 0.02
C ASN A 60 4.28 13.55 -0.19
N HIS A 61 4.57 14.77 0.24
CA HIS A 61 3.75 15.94 -0.06
C HIS A 61 4.63 17.14 -0.36
N TYR A 62 4.06 18.12 -1.07
CA TYR A 62 4.73 19.40 -1.32
C TYR A 62 4.24 20.44 -0.32
N ASN A 63 5.14 20.97 0.50
CA ASN A 63 4.83 22.00 1.47
C ASN A 63 4.93 23.39 0.80
N LEU A 64 3.77 24.02 0.56
CA LEU A 64 3.68 25.34 -0.06
C LEU A 64 4.32 26.46 0.76
N LYS A 65 4.45 26.30 2.09
CA LYS A 65 5.05 27.32 2.95
C LYS A 65 6.57 27.33 2.85
N THR A 66 7.17 26.13 2.74
CA THR A 66 8.62 25.96 2.66
C THR A 66 9.12 25.81 1.23
N ASN A 67 8.22 25.64 0.25
CA ASN A 67 8.51 25.30 -1.14
C ASN A 67 9.42 24.06 -1.29
N LYS A 68 9.13 23.02 -0.49
CA LYS A 68 9.91 21.77 -0.48
C LYS A 68 9.01 20.55 -0.49
N TYR A 69 9.52 19.46 -1.05
CA TYR A 69 8.95 18.15 -0.81
C TYR A 69 9.33 17.66 0.58
N GLU A 70 8.35 17.14 1.29
CA GLU A 70 8.51 16.56 2.62
C GLU A 70 7.93 15.14 2.59
N THR A 71 8.51 14.23 3.37
CA THR A 71 8.04 12.86 3.49
C THR A 71 7.53 12.64 4.91
N TYR A 72 6.25 12.30 5.03
CA TYR A 72 5.73 11.73 6.28
C TYR A 72 6.12 10.27 6.36
N ILE A 73 6.84 9.91 7.40
CA ILE A 73 7.21 8.54 7.72
C ILE A 73 6.46 8.16 8.99
N ASP A 74 5.60 7.17 8.89
CA ASP A 74 4.81 6.68 10.02
C ASP A 74 5.59 5.65 10.84
N LYS A 75 4.99 5.15 11.91
CA LYS A 75 5.52 4.02 12.67
C LYS A 75 5.41 2.74 11.85
N PRO A 76 6.28 1.76 12.10
CA PRO A 76 6.12 0.42 11.54
C PRO A 76 4.74 -0.15 11.84
N LEU A 77 4.18 -0.95 10.91
CA LEU A 77 2.96 -1.69 11.17
C LEU A 77 3.17 -2.66 12.33
N GLU A 78 2.26 -2.64 13.30
CA GLU A 78 2.30 -3.52 14.46
C GLU A 78 1.52 -4.81 14.19
N ASN A 79 1.98 -5.93 14.74
CA ASN A 79 1.38 -7.25 14.51
C ASN A 79 1.21 -7.58 13.01
N PHE A 80 2.23 -7.19 12.22
CA PHE A 80 2.26 -7.36 10.78
C PHE A 80 3.50 -8.15 10.34
N PRO A 81 3.37 -9.16 9.47
CA PRO A 81 2.12 -9.69 8.97
C PRO A 81 1.40 -10.57 10.00
N SER A 82 0.09 -10.71 9.86
CA SER A 82 -0.74 -11.68 10.58
C SER A 82 -0.85 -13.01 9.81
N ASP A 83 -1.74 -13.90 10.28
CA ASP A 83 -2.06 -15.15 9.57
C ASP A 83 -3.22 -14.97 8.56
N ASP A 84 -3.75 -13.76 8.41
CA ASP A 84 -4.88 -13.45 7.52
C ASP A 84 -4.51 -12.35 6.50
N GLU A 85 -4.40 -12.74 5.22
CA GLU A 85 -4.05 -11.84 4.12
C GLU A 85 -5.03 -10.65 3.97
N LYS A 86 -6.31 -10.81 4.34
CA LYS A 86 -7.28 -9.70 4.29
C LYS A 86 -7.07 -8.71 5.42
N VAL A 87 -6.77 -9.21 6.62
CA VAL A 87 -6.42 -8.35 7.77
C VAL A 87 -5.18 -7.53 7.43
N ASP A 88 -4.15 -8.16 6.90
CA ASP A 88 -2.91 -7.50 6.51
C ASP A 88 -3.15 -6.45 5.42
N ALA A 89 -3.85 -6.82 4.35
CA ALA A 89 -4.15 -5.91 3.26
C ALA A 89 -5.01 -4.72 3.73
N ARG A 90 -5.98 -4.97 4.62
CA ARG A 90 -6.80 -3.90 5.19
C ARG A 90 -5.95 -2.98 6.08
N GLN A 91 -5.04 -3.50 6.88
CA GLN A 91 -4.14 -2.70 7.70
C GLN A 91 -3.25 -1.78 6.85
N VAL A 92 -2.72 -2.28 5.72
CA VAL A 92 -1.96 -1.46 4.76
C VAL A 92 -2.83 -0.34 4.20
N ASN A 93 -4.05 -0.66 3.73
CA ASN A 93 -4.98 0.32 3.20
C ASN A 93 -5.36 1.37 4.25
N ASP A 94 -5.67 0.98 5.49
CA ASP A 94 -6.01 1.89 6.59
C ASP A 94 -4.90 2.92 6.84
N ARG A 95 -3.65 2.49 6.83
CA ARG A 95 -2.53 3.40 7.03
C ARG A 95 -2.32 4.33 5.86
N LEU A 96 -2.48 3.84 4.63
CA LEU A 96 -2.42 4.69 3.45
C LEU A 96 -3.55 5.72 3.43
N GLU A 97 -4.79 5.33 3.76
CA GLU A 97 -5.92 6.25 3.90
C GLU A 97 -5.64 7.37 4.91
N GLN A 98 -5.10 7.01 6.08
CA GLN A 98 -4.73 7.99 7.12
C GLN A 98 -3.66 8.98 6.64
N LEU A 99 -2.64 8.50 5.93
CA LEU A 99 -1.58 9.34 5.40
C LEU A 99 -2.08 10.24 4.25
N ILE A 100 -2.83 9.68 3.30
CA ILE A 100 -3.43 10.41 2.17
C ILE A 100 -4.39 11.48 2.67
N SER A 101 -5.17 11.19 3.73
CA SER A 101 -6.13 12.13 4.32
C SER A 101 -5.50 13.40 4.89
N ARG A 102 -4.19 13.42 5.10
CA ARG A 102 -3.47 14.64 5.52
C ARG A 102 -3.40 15.68 4.41
N GLU A 103 -3.31 15.22 3.15
CA GLU A 103 -3.12 16.07 1.97
C GLU A 103 -3.90 15.49 0.78
N LEU A 104 -5.23 15.36 0.93
CA LEU A 104 -6.12 14.74 -0.05
C LEU A 104 -6.00 15.30 -1.47
N ASN A 105 -5.74 16.60 -1.60
CA ASN A 105 -5.61 17.30 -2.87
C ASN A 105 -4.27 17.06 -3.58
N GLN A 106 -3.30 16.45 -2.92
CA GLN A 106 -2.00 16.11 -3.49
C GLN A 106 -1.87 14.64 -3.87
N TYR A 107 -2.84 13.80 -3.52
CA TYR A 107 -2.83 12.41 -3.94
C TYR A 107 -3.20 12.28 -5.42
N MET A 108 -2.56 11.33 -6.09
CA MET A 108 -2.75 11.12 -7.54
C MET A 108 -4.05 10.36 -7.83
N TRP A 109 -5.21 11.01 -7.67
CA TRP A 109 -6.54 10.45 -7.93
C TRP A 109 -6.78 10.03 -9.38
N SER A 110 -5.89 10.40 -10.31
CA SER A 110 -5.91 9.94 -11.71
C SER A 110 -5.47 8.47 -11.87
N LEU A 111 -4.90 7.85 -10.85
CA LEU A 111 -4.63 6.42 -10.83
C LEU A 111 -5.95 5.64 -10.81
N ARG A 112 -6.01 4.58 -11.61
CA ARG A 112 -7.17 3.69 -11.65
C ARG A 112 -7.10 2.66 -10.52
N LEU A 113 -7.26 3.12 -9.28
CA LEU A 113 -7.10 2.32 -8.06
C LEU A 113 -8.13 1.20 -7.89
N PHE A 114 -9.23 1.27 -8.62
CA PHE A 114 -10.37 0.35 -8.54
C PHE A 114 -10.69 -0.28 -9.90
N GLN A 115 -9.70 -0.43 -10.78
CA GLN A 115 -9.92 -1.03 -12.11
C GLN A 115 -10.26 -2.52 -12.02
N THR A 116 -9.70 -3.23 -11.03
CA THR A 116 -10.02 -4.63 -10.77
C THR A 116 -11.16 -4.70 -9.75
N ARG A 117 -12.31 -5.24 -10.17
CA ARG A 117 -13.52 -5.28 -9.35
C ARG A 117 -13.86 -6.69 -8.90
N PRO A 118 -14.43 -6.84 -7.69
CA PRO A 118 -15.09 -8.09 -7.32
C PRO A 118 -16.22 -8.42 -8.29
N LYS A 119 -16.53 -9.70 -8.46
CA LYS A 119 -17.64 -10.14 -9.30
C LYS A 119 -18.94 -9.47 -8.89
N GLY A 120 -19.63 -8.85 -9.84
CA GLY A 120 -20.93 -8.18 -9.63
C GLY A 120 -20.85 -6.70 -9.26
N LEU A 121 -19.66 -6.14 -9.01
CA LEU A 121 -19.53 -4.69 -8.82
C LEU A 121 -19.27 -3.96 -10.15
N LYS A 122 -19.88 -2.78 -10.28
CA LYS A 122 -19.75 -1.92 -11.47
C LYS A 122 -18.35 -1.35 -11.59
N TYR A 123 -17.87 -1.20 -12.85
CA TYR A 123 -16.62 -0.49 -13.14
C TYR A 123 -16.79 1.02 -12.90
N PRO A 124 -15.92 1.65 -12.08
CA PRO A 124 -16.17 3.02 -11.62
C PRO A 124 -15.65 4.13 -12.55
N TYR A 125 -14.96 3.79 -13.64
CA TYR A 125 -14.25 4.76 -14.50
C TYR A 125 -14.90 4.92 -15.89
N GLU A 126 -16.14 4.56 -16.04
CA GLU A 126 -16.94 4.76 -17.26
C GLU A 126 -17.73 6.08 -17.24
#